data_6ad1557831d63a5be6ecfbd63e82ef82
#
_entry.id   6ad1557831d63a5be6ecfbd63e82ef82
#
_cell.length_a   1.000
_cell.length_b   1.000
_cell.length_c   1.000
_cell.angle_alpha   90.00
_cell.angle_beta   90.00
_cell.angle_gamma   90.00
#
_symmetry.space_group_name_H-M   'P 1'
#
loop_
_entity.id
_entity.type
_entity.pdbx_description
1 polymer ?
#
loop_
_entity_poly.entity_id
_entity_poly.type
_entity_poly.pdbx_seq_one_letter_code
_entity_poly.pdbx_strand_id
1 'polypeptide(L)'
;YSEIFNPRNQNFRIQKIKPNIILAKKKKNLIMTTPKEFTIGFKENYYFSHMLNCIFDCKYCFLQGMFNSANFVIFTNFNDFINEIKKKTSNKNHKLCFFSGYDCDSLALEKVTNFLKVFLKSFKKINNAYLEIRTKSTNIDVFRNMKPIKNVIIAYSLNPEVIIKKFEQKTPTLKKRINSI
;
A
#
# COMPACT_ATOMS: atom_id res chain seq x y z
N TYR A 1 -18.74 0.42 4.97
CA TYR A 1 -18.07 1.47 4.19
C TYR A 1 -18.43 1.41 2.70
N SER A 2 -18.85 0.27 2.19
CA SER A 2 -19.19 0.09 0.78
C SER A 2 -20.32 1.02 0.31
N GLU A 3 -21.33 1.25 1.15
CA GLU A 3 -22.45 2.14 0.86
C GLU A 3 -22.02 3.60 0.74
N ILE A 4 -21.04 4.03 1.56
CA ILE A 4 -20.50 5.39 1.51
C ILE A 4 -19.47 5.53 0.38
N PHE A 5 -18.69 4.47 0.15
CA PHE A 5 -17.62 4.45 -0.84
C PHE A 5 -18.17 4.37 -2.27
N ASN A 6 -19.17 3.52 -2.50
CA ASN A 6 -19.79 3.30 -3.81
C ASN A 6 -21.31 3.57 -3.78
N PRO A 7 -21.77 4.79 -3.46
CA PRO A 7 -23.19 5.11 -3.56
C PRO A 7 -23.64 5.08 -5.03
N ARG A 8 -24.91 4.75 -5.28
CA ARG A 8 -25.42 4.59 -6.66
C ARG A 8 -25.30 5.83 -7.53
N ASN A 9 -25.49 7.01 -6.97
CA ASN A 9 -25.55 8.29 -7.70
C ASN A 9 -24.38 9.20 -7.33
N GLN A 10 -23.15 8.71 -7.50
CA GLN A 10 -21.97 9.53 -7.22
C GLN A 10 -21.36 10.11 -8.49
N ASN A 11 -20.74 11.28 -8.37
CA ASN A 11 -19.97 11.90 -9.44
C ASN A 11 -18.47 11.75 -9.17
N PHE A 12 -17.82 10.81 -9.86
CA PHE A 12 -16.40 10.53 -9.73
C PHE A 12 -15.52 11.76 -10.02
N ARG A 13 -15.89 12.60 -11.00
CA ARG A 13 -15.10 13.79 -11.37
C ARG A 13 -15.09 14.81 -10.24
N ILE A 14 -16.26 15.06 -9.62
CA ILE A 14 -16.37 15.97 -8.47
C ILE A 14 -15.57 15.40 -7.29
N GLN A 15 -15.72 14.12 -6.99
CA GLN A 15 -14.94 13.47 -5.93
C GLN A 15 -13.43 13.58 -6.15
N LYS A 16 -12.96 13.48 -7.41
CA LYS A 16 -11.53 13.62 -7.74
C LYS A 16 -10.96 15.00 -7.45
N ILE A 17 -11.78 16.05 -7.53
CA ILE A 17 -11.39 17.43 -7.17
C ILE A 17 -11.22 17.55 -5.65
N LYS A 18 -12.15 16.99 -4.88
CA LYS A 18 -12.16 17.05 -3.42
C LYS A 18 -12.54 15.68 -2.83
N PRO A 19 -11.61 14.72 -2.81
CA PRO A 19 -11.88 13.39 -2.29
C PRO A 19 -12.02 13.43 -0.76
N ASN A 20 -12.94 12.63 -0.24
CA ASN A 20 -13.09 12.42 1.19
C ASN A 20 -12.22 11.25 1.66
N ILE A 21 -11.87 11.27 2.95
CA ILE A 21 -11.24 10.14 3.64
C ILE A 21 -12.33 9.43 4.46
N ILE A 22 -12.50 8.15 4.20
CA ILE A 22 -13.46 7.29 4.88
C ILE A 22 -12.67 6.35 5.80
N LEU A 23 -12.88 6.44 7.10
CA LEU A 23 -12.30 5.51 8.06
C LEU A 23 -13.19 4.27 8.16
N ALA A 24 -12.59 3.08 8.06
CA ALA A 24 -13.33 1.83 8.04
C ALA A 24 -12.57 0.71 8.76
N LYS A 25 -13.29 -0.38 9.07
CA LYS A 25 -12.72 -1.65 9.51
C LYS A 25 -12.86 -2.68 8.39
N LYS A 26 -11.76 -3.31 7.96
CA LYS A 26 -11.77 -4.42 6.99
C LYS A 26 -12.05 -5.73 7.72
N LYS A 27 -13.17 -6.38 7.40
CA LYS A 27 -13.61 -7.60 8.10
C LYS A 27 -13.22 -8.89 7.37
N LYS A 28 -13.08 -8.86 6.04
CA LYS A 28 -12.80 -10.03 5.20
C LYS A 28 -11.65 -9.74 4.24
N ASN A 29 -11.03 -10.78 3.71
CA ASN A 29 -9.96 -10.67 2.70
C ASN A 29 -8.83 -9.73 3.14
N LEU A 30 -8.41 -9.86 4.40
CA LEU A 30 -7.32 -9.06 4.96
C LEU A 30 -6.02 -9.31 4.22
N ILE A 31 -5.71 -10.59 3.96
CA ILE A 31 -4.53 -11.06 3.24
C ILE A 31 -4.98 -11.96 2.11
N MET A 32 -4.61 -11.65 0.88
CA MET A 32 -4.97 -12.38 -0.33
C MET A 32 -3.73 -12.92 -1.04
N THR A 33 -3.87 -14.02 -1.75
CA THR A 33 -2.80 -14.59 -2.58
C THR A 33 -2.58 -13.72 -3.82
N THR A 34 -1.32 -13.48 -4.20
CA THR A 34 -1.01 -12.79 -5.45
C THR A 34 -1.31 -13.68 -6.66
N PRO A 35 -1.57 -13.11 -7.85
CA PRO A 35 -1.44 -13.85 -9.10
C PRO A 35 -0.04 -14.49 -9.21
N LYS A 36 0.07 -15.64 -9.87
CA LYS A 36 1.32 -16.44 -9.93
C LYS A 36 2.52 -15.66 -10.49
N GLU A 37 2.26 -14.71 -11.36
CA GLU A 37 3.26 -13.87 -12.02
C GLU A 37 3.85 -12.79 -11.09
N PHE A 38 3.15 -12.46 -10.00
CA PHE A 38 3.58 -11.43 -9.04
C PHE A 38 4.38 -12.05 -7.90
N THR A 39 5.67 -12.26 -8.16
CA THR A 39 6.63 -12.77 -7.16
C THR A 39 7.95 -12.04 -7.27
N ILE A 40 8.70 -12.01 -6.17
CA ILE A 40 10.08 -11.55 -6.10
C ILE A 40 11.01 -12.68 -5.62
N GLY A 41 10.69 -13.92 -6.02
CA GLY A 41 11.49 -15.10 -5.70
C GLY A 41 11.06 -15.89 -4.46
N PHE A 42 9.95 -15.55 -3.84
CA PHE A 42 9.37 -16.33 -2.73
C PHE A 42 8.42 -17.42 -3.25
N LYS A 43 8.38 -18.55 -2.55
CA LYS A 43 7.51 -19.68 -2.88
C LYS A 43 6.02 -19.32 -2.72
N GLU A 44 5.67 -18.59 -1.69
CA GLU A 44 4.31 -18.11 -1.44
C GLU A 44 4.32 -16.59 -1.31
N ASN A 45 3.42 -15.95 -2.05
CA ASN A 45 3.32 -14.51 -2.14
C ASN A 45 1.89 -14.07 -1.86
N TYR A 46 1.75 -13.06 -1.03
CA TYR A 46 0.47 -12.52 -0.59
C TYR A 46 0.48 -11.01 -0.74
N TYR A 47 -0.70 -10.42 -0.82
CA TYR A 47 -0.84 -8.97 -0.78
C TYR A 47 -1.94 -8.54 0.19
N PHE A 48 -1.85 -7.30 0.61
CA PHE A 48 -2.88 -6.65 1.38
C PHE A 48 -2.91 -5.15 1.10
N SER A 49 -4.07 -4.55 1.35
CA SER A 49 -4.27 -3.12 1.17
C SER A 49 -4.83 -2.55 2.45
N HIS A 50 -4.04 -1.69 3.09
CA HIS A 50 -4.45 -0.95 4.28
C HIS A 50 -5.29 0.29 3.93
N MET A 51 -5.38 0.61 2.64
CA MET A 51 -6.21 1.67 2.06
C MET A 51 -6.79 1.20 0.73
N LEU A 52 -7.84 1.90 0.26
CA LEU A 52 -8.33 1.84 -1.11
C LEU A 52 -8.18 3.20 -1.77
N ASN A 53 -7.84 3.22 -3.03
CA ASN A 53 -7.44 4.35 -3.86
C ASN A 53 -6.09 4.97 -3.46
N CYS A 54 -5.53 5.73 -4.38
CA CYS A 54 -4.22 6.34 -4.26
C CYS A 54 -4.33 7.85 -4.52
N ILE A 55 -3.60 8.66 -3.75
CA ILE A 55 -3.54 10.11 -3.97
C ILE A 55 -2.77 10.48 -5.23
N PHE A 56 -1.93 9.58 -5.73
CA PHE A 56 -1.21 9.77 -6.98
C PHE A 56 -2.13 9.48 -8.17
N ASP A 57 -2.11 10.37 -9.15
CA ASP A 57 -2.99 10.32 -10.31
C ASP A 57 -2.21 9.81 -11.54
N CYS A 58 -1.76 8.55 -11.50
CA CYS A 58 -1.02 7.96 -12.61
C CYS A 58 -2.01 7.48 -13.69
N LYS A 59 -1.92 8.02 -14.92
CA LYS A 59 -2.84 7.74 -16.02
C LYS A 59 -2.88 6.27 -16.46
N TYR A 60 -1.80 5.53 -16.25
CA TYR A 60 -1.70 4.11 -16.59
C TYR A 60 -2.12 3.17 -15.45
N CYS A 61 -2.46 3.72 -14.27
CA CYS A 61 -2.77 2.90 -13.11
C CYS A 61 -4.17 2.29 -13.20
N PHE A 62 -4.28 0.99 -12.95
CA PHE A 62 -5.57 0.30 -12.95
C PHE A 62 -6.57 0.84 -11.91
N LEU A 63 -6.09 1.50 -10.85
CA LEU A 63 -6.93 2.16 -9.86
C LEU A 63 -7.80 3.28 -10.44
N GLN A 64 -7.45 3.81 -11.63
CA GLN A 64 -8.28 4.82 -12.31
C GLN A 64 -9.67 4.29 -12.73
N GLY A 65 -9.82 2.97 -12.85
CA GLY A 65 -11.09 2.34 -13.23
C GLY A 65 -11.53 1.19 -12.32
N MET A 66 -10.77 0.88 -11.28
CA MET A 66 -11.07 -0.24 -10.38
C MET A 66 -12.27 0.07 -9.45
N PHE A 67 -12.34 1.29 -8.96
CA PHE A 67 -13.39 1.74 -8.05
C PHE A 67 -14.26 2.80 -8.68
N ASN A 68 -15.57 2.73 -8.42
CA ASN A 68 -16.53 3.76 -8.86
C ASN A 68 -16.43 5.06 -8.04
N SER A 69 -15.58 5.08 -7.02
CA SER A 69 -15.37 6.23 -6.14
C SER A 69 -13.94 6.72 -6.21
N ALA A 70 -13.76 8.04 -6.20
CA ALA A 70 -12.45 8.68 -6.05
C ALA A 70 -12.08 8.96 -4.58
N ASN A 71 -12.95 8.68 -3.63
CA ASN A 71 -12.68 8.81 -2.21
C ASN A 71 -11.64 7.79 -1.75
N PHE A 72 -10.95 8.09 -0.65
CA PHE A 72 -10.00 7.16 -0.03
C PHE A 72 -10.67 6.41 1.11
N VAL A 73 -10.40 5.10 1.22
CA VAL A 73 -10.77 4.33 2.42
C VAL A 73 -9.49 3.99 3.18
N ILE A 74 -9.42 4.32 4.45
CA ILE A 74 -8.33 3.94 5.35
C ILE A 74 -8.87 2.89 6.32
N PHE A 75 -8.27 1.70 6.31
CA PHE A 75 -8.61 0.66 7.27
C PHE A 75 -7.82 0.86 8.56
N THR A 76 -8.52 1.04 9.68
CA THR A 76 -7.91 1.37 10.97
C THR A 76 -7.49 0.16 11.79
N ASN A 77 -7.88 -1.04 11.40
CA ASN A 77 -7.65 -2.29 12.14
C ASN A 77 -6.34 -2.99 11.73
N PHE A 78 -5.21 -2.28 11.79
CA PHE A 78 -3.89 -2.80 11.36
C PHE A 78 -3.47 -4.07 12.10
N ASN A 79 -3.85 -4.24 13.36
CA ASN A 79 -3.54 -5.43 14.14
C ASN A 79 -4.22 -6.69 13.57
N ASP A 80 -5.38 -6.57 12.95
CA ASP A 80 -6.07 -7.71 12.34
C ASP A 80 -5.27 -8.24 11.13
N PHE A 81 -4.65 -7.36 10.34
CA PHE A 81 -3.74 -7.77 9.25
C PHE A 81 -2.50 -8.49 9.81
N ILE A 82 -1.90 -7.99 10.88
CA ILE A 82 -0.76 -8.64 11.54
C ILE A 82 -1.13 -10.02 12.06
N ASN A 83 -2.30 -10.16 12.69
CA ASN A 83 -2.77 -11.44 13.21
C ASN A 83 -3.00 -12.44 12.08
N GLU A 84 -3.53 -11.99 10.94
CA GLU A 84 -3.73 -12.86 9.78
C GLU A 84 -2.39 -13.27 9.13
N ILE A 85 -1.40 -12.39 9.07
CA ILE A 85 -0.04 -12.72 8.65
C ILE A 85 0.57 -13.79 9.58
N LYS A 86 0.45 -13.61 10.89
CA LYS A 86 0.94 -14.60 11.87
C LYS A 86 0.30 -15.97 11.65
N LYS A 87 -1.01 -16.05 11.43
CA LYS A 87 -1.71 -17.31 11.13
C LYS A 87 -1.17 -17.96 9.86
N LYS A 88 -0.93 -17.18 8.79
CA LYS A 88 -0.39 -17.71 7.52
C LYS A 88 1.03 -18.24 7.67
N THR A 89 1.82 -17.65 8.58
CA THR A 89 3.24 -18.01 8.78
C THR A 89 3.46 -19.09 9.84
N SER A 90 2.53 -19.32 10.77
CA SER A 90 2.73 -20.18 11.97
C SER A 90 3.14 -21.62 11.65
N ASN A 91 2.62 -22.21 10.56
CA ASN A 91 2.87 -23.61 10.19
C ASN A 91 3.73 -23.72 8.92
N LYS A 92 4.54 -22.71 8.61
CA LYS A 92 5.37 -22.69 7.39
C LYS A 92 6.85 -22.78 7.73
N ASN A 93 7.53 -23.73 7.10
CA ASN A 93 8.98 -23.94 7.24
C ASN A 93 9.79 -23.14 6.20
N HIS A 94 9.14 -22.28 5.41
CA HIS A 94 9.76 -21.43 4.41
C HIS A 94 9.31 -19.98 4.57
N LYS A 95 10.03 -19.08 3.89
CA LYS A 95 9.76 -17.64 3.92
C LYS A 95 8.60 -17.29 2.99
N LEU A 96 7.71 -16.42 3.47
CA LEU A 96 6.59 -15.87 2.72
C LEU A 96 6.81 -14.39 2.45
N CYS A 97 6.32 -13.90 1.32
CA CYS A 97 6.33 -12.48 1.00
C CYS A 97 4.93 -11.87 1.09
N PHE A 98 4.85 -10.68 1.67
CA PHE A 98 3.63 -9.89 1.78
C PHE A 98 3.85 -8.52 1.13
N PHE A 99 3.08 -8.23 0.08
CA PHE A 99 3.11 -6.95 -0.61
C PHE A 99 2.09 -6.01 0.02
N SER A 100 2.53 -4.86 0.54
CA SER A 100 1.61 -3.83 1.02
C SER A 100 1.19 -2.89 -0.10
N GLY A 101 0.00 -2.29 0.04
CA GLY A 101 -0.43 -1.23 -0.85
C GLY A 101 -0.79 -1.68 -2.27
N TYR A 102 -1.40 -2.86 -2.44
CA TYR A 102 -1.87 -3.32 -3.75
C TYR A 102 -2.93 -2.37 -4.35
N ASP A 103 -3.91 -1.95 -3.55
CA ASP A 103 -4.96 -1.02 -3.96
C ASP A 103 -4.67 0.45 -3.57
N CYS A 104 -3.40 0.77 -3.27
CA CYS A 104 -2.94 2.12 -2.89
C CYS A 104 -1.41 2.21 -3.05
N ASP A 105 -0.85 3.37 -2.76
CA ASP A 105 0.60 3.50 -2.51
C ASP A 105 0.87 3.32 -1.01
N SER A 106 1.87 2.52 -0.67
CA SER A 106 2.12 2.14 0.73
C SER A 106 2.49 3.31 1.65
N LEU A 107 3.09 4.38 1.13
CA LEU A 107 3.59 5.51 1.91
C LEU A 107 2.93 6.85 1.59
N ALA A 108 2.08 6.92 0.56
CA ALA A 108 1.53 8.20 0.10
C ALA A 108 0.81 8.98 1.20
N LEU A 109 0.07 8.30 2.08
CA LEU A 109 -0.63 8.89 3.23
C LEU A 109 -0.01 8.48 4.59
N GLU A 110 1.26 8.07 4.64
CA GLU A 110 1.89 7.62 5.90
C GLU A 110 1.85 8.69 7.00
N LYS A 111 2.00 9.98 6.65
CA LYS A 111 1.88 11.10 7.61
C LYS A 111 0.50 11.21 8.28
N VAL A 112 -0.53 10.68 7.64
CA VAL A 112 -1.91 10.67 8.15
C VAL A 112 -2.23 9.36 8.85
N THR A 113 -1.83 8.24 8.22
CA THR A 113 -2.22 6.90 8.68
C THR A 113 -1.35 6.38 9.80
N ASN A 114 -0.08 6.79 9.88
CA ASN A 114 0.95 6.17 10.72
C ASN A 114 0.98 4.63 10.60
N PHE A 115 0.58 4.11 9.44
CA PHE A 115 0.43 2.69 9.18
C PHE A 115 1.73 1.93 9.49
N LEU A 116 2.85 2.36 8.90
CA LEU A 116 4.12 1.68 9.06
C LEU A 116 4.64 1.75 10.49
N LYS A 117 4.51 2.90 11.16
CA LYS A 117 4.93 3.06 12.55
C LYS A 117 4.26 2.03 13.46
N VAL A 118 2.98 1.77 13.24
CA VAL A 118 2.22 0.78 14.02
C VAL A 118 2.54 -0.64 13.54
N PHE A 119 2.53 -0.86 12.24
CA PHE A 119 2.64 -2.16 11.62
C PHE A 119 4.02 -2.79 11.83
N LEU A 120 5.10 -2.07 11.58
CA LEU A 120 6.48 -2.56 11.70
C LEU A 120 6.84 -2.94 13.14
N LYS A 121 6.27 -2.28 14.14
CA LYS A 121 6.48 -2.62 15.55
C LYS A 121 6.14 -4.09 15.85
N SER A 122 5.10 -4.60 15.23
CA SER A 122 4.65 -5.99 15.38
C SER A 122 5.25 -6.92 14.31
N PHE A 123 5.38 -6.45 13.07
CA PHE A 123 5.84 -7.24 11.94
C PHE A 123 7.29 -7.74 12.09
N LYS A 124 8.20 -6.90 12.62
CA LYS A 124 9.61 -7.26 12.83
C LYS A 124 9.82 -8.50 13.73
N LYS A 125 8.79 -8.93 14.45
CA LYS A 125 8.81 -10.12 15.30
C LYS A 125 8.44 -11.42 14.56
N ILE A 126 8.09 -11.34 13.27
CA ILE A 126 7.67 -12.49 12.46
C ILE A 126 8.85 -12.90 11.57
N ASN A 127 9.57 -13.95 11.95
CA ASN A 127 10.85 -14.30 11.34
C ASN A 127 10.75 -14.85 9.90
N ASN A 128 9.67 -15.52 9.54
CA ASN A 128 9.46 -16.16 8.24
C ASN A 128 8.55 -15.36 7.30
N ALA A 129 8.24 -14.10 7.62
CA ALA A 129 7.51 -13.18 6.76
C ALA A 129 8.45 -12.07 6.26
N TYR A 130 8.39 -11.77 4.97
CA TYR A 130 9.00 -10.60 4.35
C TYR A 130 7.90 -9.62 3.95
N LEU A 131 8.13 -8.35 4.20
CA LEU A 131 7.21 -7.26 3.82
C LEU A 131 7.85 -6.43 2.71
N GLU A 132 7.18 -6.33 1.57
CA GLU A 132 7.50 -5.34 0.56
C GLU A 132 6.62 -4.10 0.73
N ILE A 133 7.26 -2.95 0.82
CA ILE A 133 6.62 -1.63 0.89
C ILE A 133 6.89 -0.94 -0.44
N ARG A 134 5.91 -1.00 -1.36
CA ARG A 134 6.03 -0.40 -2.68
C ARG A 134 5.49 1.02 -2.69
N THR A 135 6.28 1.97 -3.23
CA THR A 135 5.90 3.38 -3.16
C THR A 135 6.50 4.24 -4.28
N LYS A 136 5.81 5.33 -4.58
CA LYS A 136 6.32 6.51 -5.31
C LYS A 136 6.52 7.71 -4.38
N SER A 137 6.15 7.56 -3.11
CA SER A 137 6.18 8.64 -2.12
C SER A 137 7.59 8.91 -1.63
N THR A 138 7.82 10.13 -1.19
CA THR A 138 9.02 10.55 -0.44
C THR A 138 8.77 10.66 1.06
N ASN A 139 7.65 10.14 1.55
CA ASN A 139 7.30 10.13 2.98
C ASN A 139 8.03 9.00 3.73
N ILE A 140 9.36 9.14 3.87
CA ILE A 140 10.25 8.14 4.48
C ILE A 140 10.66 8.47 5.91
N ASP A 141 10.08 9.51 6.51
CA ASP A 141 10.48 9.99 7.85
C ASP A 141 10.40 8.88 8.92
N VAL A 142 9.49 7.93 8.74
CA VAL A 142 9.36 6.75 9.63
C VAL A 142 10.63 5.90 9.67
N PHE A 143 11.45 5.92 8.61
CA PHE A 143 12.68 5.13 8.51
C PHE A 143 13.95 5.87 8.95
N ARG A 144 13.95 7.22 8.98
CA ARG A 144 15.16 8.03 9.21
C ARG A 144 15.95 7.67 10.47
N ASN A 145 15.22 7.32 11.55
CA ASN A 145 15.82 6.97 12.84
C ASN A 145 15.61 5.50 13.19
N MET A 146 15.28 4.67 12.19
CA MET A 146 15.00 3.25 12.40
C MET A 146 16.21 2.42 11.95
N LYS A 147 16.66 1.50 12.79
CA LYS A 147 17.63 0.49 12.36
C LYS A 147 17.02 -0.37 11.25
N PRO A 148 17.79 -0.80 10.25
CA PRO A 148 17.32 -1.69 9.20
C PRO A 148 16.59 -2.91 9.78
N ILE A 149 15.43 -3.23 9.23
CA ILE A 149 14.64 -4.40 9.62
C ILE A 149 14.90 -5.48 8.58
N LYS A 150 15.50 -6.59 9.01
CA LYS A 150 16.03 -7.67 8.16
C LYS A 150 15.02 -8.23 7.14
N ASN A 151 13.74 -8.21 7.47
CA ASN A 151 12.66 -8.80 6.67
C ASN A 151 11.71 -7.74 6.09
N VAL A 152 12.17 -6.50 5.91
CA VAL A 152 11.41 -5.41 5.27
C VAL A 152 12.18 -4.91 4.06
N ILE A 153 11.50 -4.82 2.93
CA ILE A 153 12.01 -4.38 1.64
C ILE A 153 11.25 -3.11 1.25
N ILE A 154 11.96 -2.02 0.98
CA ILE A 154 11.37 -0.81 0.42
C ILE A 154 11.59 -0.85 -1.10
N ALA A 155 10.49 -0.90 -1.86
CA ALA A 155 10.51 -0.98 -3.32
C ALA A 155 10.02 0.34 -3.93
N TYR A 156 10.95 1.14 -4.45
CA TYR A 156 10.59 2.37 -5.15
C TYR A 156 10.12 2.09 -6.57
N SER A 157 8.97 2.64 -6.93
CA SER A 157 8.49 2.66 -8.32
C SER A 157 9.11 3.85 -9.04
N LEU A 158 10.01 3.56 -9.96
CA LEU A 158 10.73 4.56 -10.76
C LEU A 158 10.36 4.43 -12.23
N ASN A 159 10.22 5.57 -12.89
CA ASN A 159 10.08 5.69 -14.34
C ASN A 159 11.01 6.81 -14.85
N PRO A 160 11.37 6.83 -16.13
CA PRO A 160 12.07 7.95 -16.74
C PRO A 160 11.33 9.27 -16.52
N GLU A 161 12.07 10.37 -16.35
CA GLU A 161 11.50 11.71 -16.06
C GLU A 161 10.41 12.12 -17.06
N VAL A 162 10.60 11.80 -18.36
CA VAL A 162 9.62 12.06 -19.43
C VAL A 162 8.29 11.36 -19.18
N ILE A 163 8.34 10.11 -18.72
CA ILE A 163 7.15 9.31 -18.40
C ILE A 163 6.47 9.86 -17.15
N ILE A 164 7.23 10.22 -16.13
CA ILE A 164 6.70 10.83 -14.91
C ILE A 164 5.94 12.12 -15.25
N LYS A 165 6.56 13.03 -16.00
CA LYS A 165 5.91 14.30 -16.40
C LYS A 165 4.64 14.10 -17.20
N LYS A 166 4.60 13.11 -18.09
CA LYS A 166 3.47 12.87 -19.00
C LYS A 166 2.32 12.09 -18.35
N PHE A 167 2.63 11.11 -17.51
CA PHE A 167 1.67 10.10 -17.05
C PHE A 167 1.50 9.99 -15.53
N GLU A 168 2.42 10.51 -14.73
CA GLU A 168 2.36 10.40 -13.26
C GLU A 168 2.04 11.74 -12.61
N GLN A 169 0.79 12.15 -12.65
CA GLN A 169 0.35 13.39 -12.01
C GLN A 169 0.31 13.23 -10.49
N LYS A 170 0.52 14.34 -9.76
CA LYS A 170 0.52 14.40 -8.30
C LYS A 170 1.59 13.51 -7.62
N THR A 171 2.55 12.99 -8.36
CA THR A 171 3.65 12.21 -7.79
C THR A 171 4.90 13.07 -7.57
N PRO A 172 5.80 12.71 -6.65
CA PRO A 172 7.12 13.33 -6.57
C PRO A 172 7.92 13.11 -7.86
N THR A 173 8.78 14.07 -8.22
CA THR A 173 9.70 13.95 -9.36
C THR A 173 10.69 12.80 -9.17
N LEU A 174 11.29 12.33 -10.26
CA LEU A 174 12.31 11.26 -10.21
C LEU A 174 13.45 11.66 -9.25
N LYS A 175 13.97 12.88 -9.36
CA LYS A 175 15.03 13.39 -8.48
C LYS A 175 14.65 13.31 -6.99
N LYS A 176 13.42 13.71 -6.63
CA LYS A 176 12.96 13.62 -5.24
C LYS A 176 12.87 12.17 -4.76
N ARG A 177 12.42 11.23 -5.62
CA ARG A 177 12.35 9.80 -5.27
C ARG A 177 13.75 9.22 -5.08
N ILE A 178 14.69 9.50 -5.98
CA ILE A 178 16.08 9.05 -5.87
C ILE A 178 16.73 9.58 -4.59
N ASN A 179 16.52 10.85 -4.26
CA ASN A 179 17.06 11.43 -3.02
C ASN A 179 16.43 10.86 -1.74
N SER A 180 15.37 10.05 -1.86
CA SER A 180 14.70 9.38 -0.73
C SER A 180 15.18 7.94 -0.53
N ILE A 181 15.97 7.40 -1.47
CA ILE A 181 16.58 6.06 -1.39
C ILE A 181 17.87 6.11 -0.58
#